data_9d998ae5881d15658a2dbe69afceb341
#
_entry.id   9d998ae5881d15658a2dbe69afceb341
#
_cell.length_a   1.000
_cell.length_b   1.000
_cell.length_c   1.000
_cell.angle_alpha   90.00
_cell.angle_beta   90.00
_cell.angle_gamma   90.00
#
_symmetry.space_group_name_H-M   'P 1'
#
loop_
_entity.id
_entity.type
_entity.pdbx_description
1 polymer ?
#
loop_
_entity_poly.entity_id
_entity_poly.type
_entity_poly.pdbx_seq_one_letter_code
_entity_poly.pdbx_strand_id
1 'polypeptide(L)'
;MTSSNDYSLERLADRAAITDVMYRWCRAVDRLDVDGIRGVFHPDAIDNHGPFVGGVDALIAWLTDRHRGIPFSMHLVSNILIEFATADSALAETYIFATLRYSAEGKAALAAFTGGVAGGAGAATDSLSWARYIDRFERRGGEWRIARRTVAFDSSMMMDVAENAPQFDPNWAVGRRDKDDPIYKERAAIGLPA
;
A
#
# COMPACT_ATOMS: atom_id res chain seq x y z
N MET A 1 -29.58 12.93 -11.95
CA MET A 1 -28.36 12.98 -11.12
C MET A 1 -28.50 11.87 -10.10
N THR A 2 -27.78 10.76 -10.28
CA THR A 2 -27.69 9.74 -9.23
C THR A 2 -26.92 10.36 -8.07
N SER A 3 -27.53 10.37 -6.88
CA SER A 3 -26.86 10.86 -5.67
C SER A 3 -25.56 10.07 -5.48
N SER A 4 -24.42 10.75 -5.32
CA SER A 4 -23.14 10.13 -4.95
C SER A 4 -23.24 9.33 -3.63
N ASN A 5 -24.33 9.51 -2.90
CA ASN A 5 -24.66 8.89 -1.61
C ASN A 5 -25.77 7.83 -1.73
N ASP A 6 -25.86 7.13 -2.85
CA ASP A 6 -26.72 5.96 -2.95
C ASP A 6 -26.22 4.84 -2.01
N TYR A 7 -27.10 4.36 -1.13
CA TYR A 7 -26.85 3.26 -0.16
C TYR A 7 -27.76 2.05 -0.45
N SER A 8 -28.14 1.84 -1.69
CA SER A 8 -28.78 0.59 -2.11
C SER A 8 -27.91 -0.62 -1.77
N LEU A 9 -28.50 -1.81 -1.68
CA LEU A 9 -27.74 -3.04 -1.39
C LEU A 9 -26.62 -3.28 -2.39
N GLU A 10 -26.86 -2.98 -3.67
CA GLU A 10 -25.84 -3.07 -4.72
C GLU A 10 -24.66 -2.11 -4.42
N ARG A 11 -24.96 -0.85 -4.07
CA ARG A 11 -23.92 0.15 -3.75
C ARG A 11 -23.17 -0.14 -2.46
N LEU A 12 -23.83 -0.74 -1.48
CA LEU A 12 -23.15 -1.21 -0.27
C LEU A 12 -22.18 -2.35 -0.60
N ALA A 13 -22.56 -3.28 -1.48
CA ALA A 13 -21.67 -4.33 -1.96
C ALA A 13 -20.48 -3.76 -2.77
N ASP A 14 -20.73 -2.79 -3.65
CA ASP A 14 -19.67 -2.09 -4.40
C ASP A 14 -18.68 -1.38 -3.45
N ARG A 15 -19.19 -0.68 -2.42
CA ARG A 15 -18.35 -0.03 -1.40
C ARG A 15 -17.49 -1.04 -0.67
N ALA A 16 -18.05 -2.17 -0.27
CA ALA A 16 -17.30 -3.24 0.40
C ALA A 16 -16.21 -3.81 -0.52
N ALA A 17 -16.52 -4.04 -1.80
CA ALA A 17 -15.56 -4.54 -2.80
C ALA A 17 -14.40 -3.56 -3.03
N ILE A 18 -14.67 -2.26 -3.17
CA ILE A 18 -13.65 -1.21 -3.32
C ILE A 18 -12.78 -1.12 -2.06
N THR A 19 -13.40 -1.16 -0.87
CA THR A 19 -12.67 -1.15 0.41
C THR A 19 -11.74 -2.36 0.54
N ASP A 20 -12.20 -3.56 0.13
CA ASP A 20 -11.38 -4.77 0.13
C ASP A 20 -10.17 -4.67 -0.82
N VAL A 21 -10.30 -4.00 -1.97
CA VAL A 21 -9.15 -3.71 -2.85
C VAL A 21 -8.09 -2.92 -2.09
N MET A 22 -8.47 -1.92 -1.28
CA MET A 22 -7.53 -1.13 -0.48
C MET A 22 -6.83 -1.96 0.60
N TYR A 23 -7.54 -2.87 1.27
CA TYR A 23 -6.93 -3.76 2.26
C TYR A 23 -5.98 -4.77 1.61
N ARG A 24 -6.33 -5.30 0.44
CA ARG A 24 -5.45 -6.18 -0.34
C ARG A 24 -4.20 -5.45 -0.82
N TRP A 25 -4.33 -4.18 -1.26
CA TRP A 25 -3.18 -3.35 -1.60
C TRP A 25 -2.21 -3.21 -0.43
N CYS A 26 -2.68 -2.80 0.76
CA CYS A 26 -1.83 -2.64 1.94
C CYS A 26 -1.09 -3.93 2.28
N ARG A 27 -1.79 -5.06 2.33
CA ARG A 27 -1.16 -6.36 2.57
C ARG A 27 -0.11 -6.69 1.52
N ALA A 28 -0.41 -6.48 0.25
CA ALA A 28 0.47 -6.85 -0.85
C ALA A 28 1.76 -6.00 -0.84
N VAL A 29 1.66 -4.68 -0.69
CA VAL A 29 2.84 -3.80 -0.66
C VAL A 29 3.69 -4.04 0.59
N ASP A 30 3.07 -4.31 1.73
CA ASP A 30 3.80 -4.58 2.98
C ASP A 30 4.56 -5.91 2.95
N ARG A 31 4.14 -6.89 2.17
CA ARG A 31 4.78 -8.20 2.01
C ARG A 31 5.54 -8.36 0.70
N LEU A 32 5.59 -7.32 -0.13
CA LEU A 32 6.15 -7.38 -1.50
C LEU A 32 5.54 -8.53 -2.32
N ASP A 33 4.25 -8.77 -2.13
CA ASP A 33 3.47 -9.73 -2.89
C ASP A 33 3.15 -9.15 -4.27
N VAL A 34 4.03 -9.44 -5.24
CA VAL A 34 3.95 -8.91 -6.61
C VAL A 34 2.61 -9.24 -7.28
N ASP A 35 2.12 -10.47 -7.10
CA ASP A 35 0.84 -10.89 -7.68
C ASP A 35 -0.34 -10.22 -7.00
N GLY A 36 -0.27 -10.04 -5.68
CA GLY A 36 -1.22 -9.26 -4.92
C GLY A 36 -1.27 -7.80 -5.36
N ILE A 37 -0.11 -7.17 -5.58
CA ILE A 37 -0.01 -5.80 -6.12
C ILE A 37 -0.67 -5.73 -7.50
N ARG A 38 -0.31 -6.65 -8.42
CA ARG A 38 -0.89 -6.69 -9.77
C ARG A 38 -2.41 -6.91 -9.73
N GLY A 39 -2.90 -7.72 -8.81
CA GLY A 39 -4.30 -8.09 -8.70
C GLY A 39 -5.25 -6.94 -8.28
N VAL A 40 -4.75 -5.85 -7.70
CA VAL A 40 -5.57 -4.72 -7.28
C VAL A 40 -5.68 -3.62 -8.33
N PHE A 41 -4.88 -3.66 -9.40
CA PHE A 41 -4.93 -2.71 -10.51
C PHE A 41 -5.52 -3.34 -11.77
N HIS A 42 -6.12 -2.51 -12.63
CA HIS A 42 -6.33 -2.90 -14.02
C HIS A 42 -4.99 -2.92 -14.76
N PRO A 43 -4.82 -3.78 -15.78
CA PRO A 43 -3.53 -3.91 -16.49
C PRO A 43 -3.02 -2.61 -17.13
N ASP A 44 -3.93 -1.73 -17.53
CA ASP A 44 -3.67 -0.41 -18.13
C ASP A 44 -3.64 0.74 -17.11
N ALA A 45 -3.69 0.43 -15.82
CA ALA A 45 -3.72 1.45 -14.78
C ALA A 45 -2.43 2.27 -14.74
N ILE A 46 -2.57 3.53 -14.31
CA ILE A 46 -1.45 4.44 -14.06
C ILE A 46 -1.41 4.81 -12.58
N ASP A 47 -0.26 4.60 -11.97
CA ASP A 47 0.06 5.03 -10.60
C ASP A 47 0.97 6.26 -10.65
N ASN A 48 0.60 7.30 -9.88
CA ASN A 48 1.43 8.45 -9.57
C ASN A 48 1.77 8.41 -8.08
N HIS A 49 2.99 7.97 -7.77
CA HIS A 49 3.50 7.75 -6.41
C HIS A 49 4.57 8.80 -6.02
N GLY A 50 4.35 10.05 -6.39
CA GLY A 50 5.31 11.13 -6.16
C GLY A 50 6.47 11.06 -7.15
N PRO A 51 7.67 10.55 -6.75
CA PRO A 51 8.81 10.46 -7.68
C PRO A 51 8.64 9.41 -8.78
N PHE A 52 7.63 8.56 -8.69
CA PHE A 52 7.29 7.56 -9.71
C PHE A 52 5.95 7.89 -10.37
N VAL A 53 5.92 7.80 -11.71
CA VAL A 53 4.67 7.80 -12.48
C VAL A 53 4.79 6.75 -13.58
N GLY A 54 3.86 5.79 -13.63
CA GLY A 54 3.93 4.74 -14.65
C GLY A 54 2.83 3.69 -14.53
N GLY A 55 2.91 2.70 -15.41
CA GLY A 55 2.03 1.53 -15.41
C GLY A 55 2.40 0.52 -14.31
N VAL A 56 1.55 -0.50 -14.16
CA VAL A 56 1.62 -1.46 -13.04
C VAL A 56 2.94 -2.23 -12.98
N ASP A 57 3.45 -2.72 -14.11
CA ASP A 57 4.71 -3.48 -14.12
C ASP A 57 5.91 -2.60 -13.75
N ALA A 58 5.92 -1.35 -14.22
CA ALA A 58 6.94 -0.39 -13.83
C ALA A 58 6.84 0.00 -12.35
N LEU A 59 5.62 0.13 -11.80
CA LEU A 59 5.38 0.35 -10.37
C LEU A 59 5.97 -0.80 -9.54
N ILE A 60 5.69 -2.05 -9.94
CA ILE A 60 6.19 -3.24 -9.26
C ILE A 60 7.73 -3.27 -9.26
N ALA A 61 8.34 -2.99 -10.40
CA ALA A 61 9.80 -2.94 -10.52
C ALA A 61 10.39 -1.85 -9.60
N TRP A 62 9.82 -0.65 -9.62
CA TRP A 62 10.24 0.46 -8.77
C TRP A 62 10.06 0.17 -7.27
N LEU A 63 8.92 -0.40 -6.87
CA LEU A 63 8.67 -0.80 -5.48
C LEU A 63 9.68 -1.86 -5.03
N THR A 64 9.90 -2.89 -5.85
CA THR A 64 10.82 -3.98 -5.53
C THR A 64 12.25 -3.46 -5.33
N ASP A 65 12.71 -2.56 -6.18
CA ASP A 65 14.04 -1.96 -6.07
C ASP A 65 14.16 -1.07 -4.82
N ARG A 66 13.24 -0.13 -4.66
CA ARG A 66 13.20 0.78 -3.51
C ARG A 66 13.13 0.03 -2.18
N HIS A 67 12.40 -1.07 -2.13
CA HIS A 67 12.13 -1.79 -0.89
C HIS A 67 13.21 -2.83 -0.50
N ARG A 68 14.30 -2.96 -1.24
CA ARG A 68 15.42 -3.86 -0.86
C ARG A 68 16.01 -3.53 0.51
N GLY A 69 16.11 -2.25 0.82
CA GLY A 69 16.61 -1.75 2.11
C GLY A 69 15.51 -1.42 3.13
N ILE A 70 14.30 -1.96 2.98
CA ILE A 70 13.17 -1.73 3.87
C ILE A 70 12.76 -3.05 4.55
N PRO A 71 13.33 -3.39 5.73
CA PRO A 71 13.01 -4.64 6.44
C PRO A 71 11.61 -4.65 7.07
N PHE A 72 11.00 -3.49 7.30
CA PHE A 72 9.66 -3.37 7.86
C PHE A 72 8.84 -2.33 7.09
N SER A 73 7.58 -2.68 6.81
CA SER A 73 6.60 -1.80 6.18
C SER A 73 5.21 -2.12 6.73
N MET A 74 4.47 -1.08 7.07
CA MET A 74 3.08 -1.21 7.49
C MET A 74 2.28 -0.02 6.99
N HIS A 75 1.22 -0.31 6.25
CA HIS A 75 0.23 0.67 5.79
C HIS A 75 -1.07 0.46 6.57
N LEU A 76 -1.55 1.52 7.17
CA LEU A 76 -2.85 1.58 7.82
C LEU A 76 -3.77 2.48 6.98
N VAL A 77 -4.93 1.97 6.61
CA VAL A 77 -5.99 2.77 5.99
C VAL A 77 -7.08 3.05 7.01
N SER A 78 -7.64 4.25 6.96
CA SER A 78 -8.68 4.68 7.89
C SER A 78 -9.94 5.11 7.13
N ASN A 79 -10.16 6.42 6.98
CA ASN A 79 -11.35 6.92 6.30
C ASN A 79 -11.28 6.61 4.80
N ILE A 80 -12.33 6.02 4.26
CA ILE A 80 -12.49 5.81 2.82
C ILE A 80 -13.80 6.48 2.41
N LEU A 81 -13.69 7.58 1.68
CA LEU A 81 -14.83 8.23 1.04
C LEU A 81 -14.93 7.74 -0.40
N ILE A 82 -16.07 7.14 -0.76
CA ILE A 82 -16.31 6.58 -2.09
C ILE A 82 -17.48 7.31 -2.73
N GLU A 83 -17.27 7.84 -3.92
CA GLU A 83 -18.26 8.57 -4.71
C GLU A 83 -18.42 7.90 -6.08
N PHE A 84 -19.63 7.47 -6.40
CA PHE A 84 -19.93 6.80 -7.67
C PHE A 84 -20.28 7.83 -8.75
N ALA A 85 -19.49 7.84 -9.81
CA ALA A 85 -19.78 8.65 -10.99
C ALA A 85 -20.79 7.95 -11.94
N THR A 86 -20.69 6.61 -12.06
CA THR A 86 -21.58 5.76 -12.87
C THR A 86 -21.82 4.42 -12.17
N ALA A 87 -22.50 3.48 -12.84
CA ALA A 87 -22.62 2.11 -12.35
C ALA A 87 -21.24 1.44 -12.17
N ASP A 88 -20.28 1.75 -13.03
CA ASP A 88 -19.00 1.04 -13.14
C ASP A 88 -17.79 1.95 -12.94
N SER A 89 -17.96 3.15 -12.37
CA SER A 89 -16.87 4.09 -12.09
C SER A 89 -17.09 4.80 -10.77
N ALA A 90 -16.05 4.83 -9.95
CA ALA A 90 -16.01 5.50 -8.64
C ALA A 90 -14.71 6.23 -8.41
N LEU A 91 -14.77 7.31 -7.63
CA LEU A 91 -13.63 7.96 -7.01
C LEU A 91 -13.57 7.54 -5.54
N ALA A 92 -12.40 7.15 -5.05
CA ALA A 92 -12.17 6.89 -3.64
C ALA A 92 -11.02 7.77 -3.13
N GLU A 93 -11.27 8.48 -2.02
CA GLU A 93 -10.24 9.14 -1.24
C GLU A 93 -10.02 8.34 0.04
N THR A 94 -8.82 7.78 0.19
CA THR A 94 -8.46 6.90 1.31
C THR A 94 -7.33 7.52 2.12
N TYR A 95 -7.57 7.82 3.39
CA TYR A 95 -6.54 8.30 4.30
C TYR A 95 -5.64 7.15 4.72
N ILE A 96 -4.33 7.38 4.67
CA ILE A 96 -3.33 6.38 5.05
C ILE A 96 -2.33 6.94 6.05
N PHE A 97 -1.85 6.05 6.88
CA PHE A 97 -0.64 6.21 7.66
C PHE A 97 0.30 5.05 7.33
N ALA A 98 1.52 5.37 6.92
CA ALA A 98 2.51 4.36 6.56
C ALA A 98 3.77 4.52 7.40
N THR A 99 4.31 3.40 7.90
CA THR A 99 5.61 3.35 8.55
C THR A 99 6.50 2.39 7.78
N LEU A 100 7.65 2.90 7.31
CA LEU A 100 8.66 2.12 6.61
C LEU A 100 9.99 2.28 7.33
N ARG A 101 10.59 1.17 7.77
CA ARG A 101 11.93 1.15 8.34
C ARG A 101 12.95 0.98 7.24
N TYR A 102 13.79 1.96 7.06
CA TYR A 102 14.95 1.88 6.16
C TYR A 102 16.17 1.43 6.95
N SER A 103 16.84 0.37 6.48
CA SER A 103 18.15 -0.02 6.97
C SER A 103 19.23 0.99 6.54
N ALA A 104 20.46 0.84 7.02
CA ALA A 104 21.57 1.69 6.58
C ALA A 104 21.73 1.66 5.04
N GLU A 105 21.59 0.48 4.42
CA GLU A 105 21.66 0.31 2.96
C GLU A 105 20.48 0.98 2.22
N GLY A 106 19.33 1.11 2.88
CA GLY A 106 18.12 1.75 2.32
C GLY A 106 18.14 3.27 2.32
N LYS A 107 19.12 3.91 2.97
CA LYS A 107 19.15 5.38 3.13
C LYS A 107 19.23 6.15 1.81
N ALA A 108 19.93 5.62 0.82
CA ALA A 108 19.97 6.25 -0.50
C ALA A 108 18.57 6.30 -1.17
N ALA A 109 17.80 5.22 -1.04
CA ALA A 109 16.43 5.17 -1.56
C ALA A 109 15.50 6.11 -0.77
N LEU A 110 15.68 6.23 0.55
CA LEU A 110 14.95 7.19 1.37
C LEU A 110 15.25 8.62 0.95
N ALA A 111 16.53 8.98 0.79
CA ALA A 111 16.95 10.31 0.35
C ALA A 111 16.37 10.67 -1.04
N ALA A 112 16.39 9.73 -1.98
CA ALA A 112 15.80 9.93 -3.30
C ALA A 112 14.28 10.17 -3.23
N PHE A 113 13.58 9.51 -2.30
CA PHE A 113 12.14 9.68 -2.10
C PHE A 113 11.78 11.00 -1.40
N THR A 114 12.64 11.48 -0.48
CA THR A 114 12.35 12.62 0.40
C THR A 114 13.03 13.93 -0.01
N GLY A 115 13.64 13.99 -1.20
CA GLY A 115 14.33 15.19 -1.67
C GLY A 115 15.68 15.43 -0.99
N GLY A 116 16.38 14.37 -0.56
CA GLY A 116 17.72 14.44 0.01
C GLY A 116 17.81 14.22 1.53
N VAL A 117 16.68 14.07 2.22
CA VAL A 117 16.67 13.80 3.67
C VAL A 117 16.58 12.31 3.92
N ALA A 118 17.48 11.76 4.76
CA ALA A 118 17.56 10.32 5.04
C ALA A 118 17.72 9.97 6.53
N GLY A 119 17.49 10.89 7.44
CA GLY A 119 17.74 10.70 8.88
C GLY A 119 19.23 10.70 9.23
N GLY A 120 19.58 10.35 10.47
CA GLY A 120 20.95 10.33 10.98
C GLY A 120 21.85 9.29 10.32
N ALA A 121 23.17 9.44 10.47
CA ALA A 121 24.15 8.52 9.90
C ALA A 121 24.19 7.19 10.69
N GLY A 122 24.27 6.08 9.98
CA GLY A 122 24.63 4.75 10.53
C GLY A 122 23.47 3.89 11.02
N ALA A 123 22.47 4.44 11.68
CA ALA A 123 21.33 3.67 12.21
C ALA A 123 20.21 3.47 11.18
N ALA A 124 19.31 2.53 11.43
CA ALA A 124 18.06 2.43 10.69
C ALA A 124 17.18 3.67 10.96
N THR A 125 16.33 4.03 10.00
CA THR A 125 15.42 5.17 10.12
C THR A 125 14.00 4.73 9.82
N ASP A 126 13.06 5.01 10.73
CA ASP A 126 11.63 4.88 10.49
C ASP A 126 11.12 6.16 9.80
N SER A 127 10.60 5.98 8.59
CA SER A 127 9.89 7.02 7.86
C SER A 127 8.39 6.83 8.08
N LEU A 128 7.75 7.83 8.67
CA LEU A 128 6.32 7.88 8.92
C LEU A 128 5.71 8.86 7.93
N SER A 129 4.62 8.48 7.29
CA SER A 129 3.94 9.32 6.29
C SER A 129 2.44 9.35 6.53
N TRP A 130 1.88 10.55 6.49
CA TRP A 130 0.45 10.80 6.40
C TRP A 130 0.16 11.21 4.97
N ALA A 131 -0.71 10.46 4.32
CA ALA A 131 -1.01 10.67 2.91
C ALA A 131 -2.44 10.24 2.58
N ARG A 132 -2.85 10.49 1.35
CA ARG A 132 -4.12 10.00 0.82
C ARG A 132 -3.88 9.31 -0.51
N TYR A 133 -4.54 8.17 -0.72
CA TYR A 133 -4.73 7.62 -2.04
C TYR A 133 -5.96 8.26 -2.66
N ILE A 134 -5.82 8.86 -3.82
CA ILE A 134 -6.90 9.38 -4.66
C ILE A 134 -7.01 8.44 -5.84
N ASP A 135 -7.98 7.52 -5.76
CA ASP A 135 -8.10 6.39 -6.66
C ASP A 135 -9.35 6.49 -7.53
N ARG A 136 -9.19 6.43 -8.84
CA ARG A 136 -10.28 6.13 -9.74
C ARG A 136 -10.40 4.61 -9.87
N PHE A 137 -11.54 4.10 -9.44
CA PHE A 137 -11.92 2.70 -9.57
C PHE A 137 -12.81 2.51 -10.79
N GLU A 138 -12.64 1.39 -11.47
CA GLU A 138 -13.52 0.94 -12.54
C GLU A 138 -13.91 -0.52 -12.29
N ARG A 139 -15.19 -0.84 -12.59
CA ARG A 139 -15.67 -2.21 -12.59
C ARG A 139 -15.61 -2.73 -14.03
N ARG A 140 -14.73 -3.69 -14.29
CA ARG A 140 -14.57 -4.33 -15.59
C ARG A 140 -14.71 -5.84 -15.42
N GLY A 141 -15.58 -6.47 -16.21
CA GLY A 141 -15.84 -7.90 -16.06
C GLY A 141 -16.42 -8.32 -14.69
N GLY A 142 -17.11 -7.40 -14.02
CA GLY A 142 -17.70 -7.62 -12.69
C GLY A 142 -16.75 -7.34 -11.51
N GLU A 143 -15.48 -7.01 -11.75
CA GLU A 143 -14.49 -6.76 -10.70
C GLU A 143 -14.12 -5.28 -10.60
N TRP A 144 -14.15 -4.74 -9.38
CA TRP A 144 -13.62 -3.43 -9.06
C TRP A 144 -12.11 -3.50 -8.88
N ARG A 145 -11.37 -2.65 -9.64
CA ARG A 145 -9.93 -2.47 -9.49
C ARG A 145 -9.56 -1.01 -9.70
N ILE A 146 -8.35 -0.64 -9.27
CA ILE A 146 -7.80 0.69 -9.48
C ILE A 146 -7.45 0.85 -10.95
N ALA A 147 -8.03 1.87 -11.61
CA ALA A 147 -7.70 2.29 -12.98
C ALA A 147 -6.68 3.44 -12.99
N ARG A 148 -6.70 4.28 -11.95
CA ARG A 148 -5.71 5.34 -11.77
C ARG A 148 -5.54 5.64 -10.29
N ARG A 149 -4.30 5.80 -9.85
CA ARG A 149 -3.94 6.25 -8.51
C ARG A 149 -3.14 7.54 -8.57
N THR A 150 -3.39 8.43 -7.64
CA THR A 150 -2.51 9.53 -7.27
C THR A 150 -2.31 9.49 -5.76
N VAL A 151 -1.05 9.45 -5.31
CA VAL A 151 -0.73 9.58 -3.89
C VAL A 151 -0.50 11.04 -3.57
N ALA A 152 -1.33 11.59 -2.68
CA ALA A 152 -1.17 12.93 -2.13
C ALA A 152 -0.47 12.81 -0.77
N PHE A 153 0.77 13.29 -0.68
CA PHE A 153 1.54 13.30 0.55
C PHE A 153 1.21 14.57 1.34
N ASP A 154 0.61 14.41 2.52
CA ASP A 154 0.19 15.55 3.35
C ASP A 154 1.27 15.94 4.37
N SER A 155 1.96 14.96 4.98
CA SER A 155 3.04 15.19 5.95
C SER A 155 3.93 13.96 6.09
N SER A 156 5.14 14.17 6.59
CA SER A 156 6.04 13.08 6.93
C SER A 156 6.91 13.43 8.14
N MET A 157 7.36 12.38 8.82
CA MET A 157 8.31 12.48 9.93
C MET A 157 9.31 11.33 9.83
N MET A 158 10.54 11.57 10.29
CA MET A 158 11.58 10.54 10.39
C MET A 158 12.04 10.41 11.82
N MET A 159 12.33 9.18 12.22
CA MET A 159 12.87 8.83 13.54
C MET A 159 14.01 7.86 13.35
N ASP A 160 15.18 8.18 13.90
CA ASP A 160 16.29 7.23 13.96
C ASP A 160 15.96 6.10 14.95
N VAL A 161 16.22 4.87 14.53
CA VAL A 161 16.00 3.69 15.36
C VAL A 161 17.24 3.51 16.24
N ALA A 162 17.03 3.45 17.55
CA ALA A 162 18.13 3.23 18.48
C ALA A 162 18.83 1.86 18.23
N GLU A 163 20.15 1.81 18.34
CA GLU A 163 20.91 0.57 18.17
C GLU A 163 20.46 -0.54 19.12
N ASN A 164 20.01 -0.17 20.33
CA ASN A 164 19.49 -1.07 21.36
C ASN A 164 17.96 -1.17 21.34
N ALA A 165 17.31 -0.90 20.20
CA ALA A 165 15.86 -1.06 20.08
C ALA A 165 15.45 -2.49 20.45
N PRO A 166 14.31 -2.67 21.15
CA PRO A 166 13.83 -4.00 21.53
C PRO A 166 13.70 -4.92 20.33
N GLN A 167 14.13 -6.16 20.50
CA GLN A 167 13.94 -7.23 19.53
C GLN A 167 12.80 -8.15 20.01
N PHE A 168 12.01 -8.67 19.09
CA PHE A 168 11.02 -9.68 19.43
C PHE A 168 11.69 -11.03 19.72
N ASP A 169 11.09 -11.82 20.62
CA ASP A 169 11.51 -13.19 20.85
C ASP A 169 11.42 -13.98 19.52
N PRO A 170 12.50 -14.67 19.09
CA PRO A 170 12.50 -15.42 17.83
C PRO A 170 11.49 -16.59 17.80
N ASN A 171 10.95 -16.99 18.94
CA ASN A 171 9.90 -18.00 19.03
C ASN A 171 8.49 -17.41 18.79
N TRP A 172 8.35 -16.11 18.71
CA TRP A 172 7.06 -15.50 18.39
C TRP A 172 6.80 -15.50 16.88
N ALA A 173 5.52 -15.40 16.52
CA ALA A 173 5.15 -15.13 15.13
C ALA A 173 5.52 -13.68 14.78
N VAL A 174 6.62 -13.51 14.05
CA VAL A 174 7.10 -12.20 13.62
C VAL A 174 6.73 -11.98 12.16
N GLY A 175 6.25 -10.77 11.84
CA GLY A 175 5.89 -10.38 10.47
C GLY A 175 7.10 -10.41 9.54
N ARG A 176 6.88 -10.82 8.30
CA ARG A 176 7.90 -10.92 7.24
C ARG A 176 7.43 -10.21 5.99
N ARG A 177 8.39 -9.84 5.13
CA ARG A 177 8.10 -9.20 3.84
C ARG A 177 8.29 -10.17 2.67
N ASP A 178 7.82 -11.40 2.86
CA ASP A 178 7.90 -12.48 1.89
C ASP A 178 6.73 -13.48 2.12
N LYS A 179 6.71 -14.55 1.33
CA LYS A 179 5.69 -15.62 1.43
C LYS A 179 5.82 -16.47 2.70
N ASP A 180 6.86 -16.28 3.53
CA ASP A 180 6.99 -16.90 4.84
C ASP A 180 6.29 -16.13 5.96
N ASP A 181 5.68 -14.96 5.67
CA ASP A 181 4.86 -14.24 6.64
C ASP A 181 3.74 -15.13 7.18
N PRO A 182 3.45 -15.09 8.49
CA PRO A 182 2.44 -15.93 9.12
C PRO A 182 1.08 -15.94 8.42
N ILE A 183 0.67 -14.84 7.78
CA ILE A 183 -0.61 -14.77 7.07
C ILE A 183 -0.71 -15.80 5.93
N TYR A 184 0.39 -16.03 5.19
CA TYR A 184 0.35 -16.97 4.07
C TYR A 184 0.26 -18.43 4.53
N LYS A 185 0.87 -18.75 5.68
CA LYS A 185 0.75 -20.07 6.32
C LYS A 185 -0.68 -20.35 6.75
N GLU A 186 -1.31 -19.38 7.43
CA GLU A 186 -2.72 -19.50 7.84
C GLU A 186 -3.67 -19.60 6.63
N ARG A 187 -3.43 -18.81 5.58
CA ARG A 187 -4.20 -18.89 4.33
C ARG A 187 -4.13 -20.29 3.72
N ALA A 188 -2.92 -20.83 3.61
CA ALA A 188 -2.71 -22.20 3.08
C ALA A 188 -3.39 -23.26 3.96
N ALA A 189 -3.34 -23.11 5.28
CA ALA A 189 -3.96 -24.05 6.23
C ALA A 189 -5.48 -24.19 6.06
N ILE A 190 -6.16 -23.12 5.57
CA ILE A 190 -7.62 -23.13 5.31
C ILE A 190 -7.95 -23.21 3.82
N GLY A 191 -6.97 -23.49 2.95
CA GLY A 191 -7.18 -23.68 1.51
C GLY A 191 -7.36 -22.40 0.70
N LEU A 192 -7.00 -21.23 1.24
CA LEU A 192 -6.93 -19.99 0.47
C LEU A 192 -5.65 -19.93 -0.37
N PRO A 193 -5.68 -19.38 -1.59
CA PRO A 193 -4.47 -19.23 -2.42
C PRO A 193 -3.41 -18.37 -1.71
N ALA A 194 -2.15 -18.79 -1.88
CA ALA A 194 -0.99 -18.09 -1.28
C ALA A 194 -0.79 -16.68 -1.83
#